data_8df3a57f7e7bf6232d33fd9feb54bc69
#
_entry.id   8df3a57f7e7bf6232d33fd9feb54bc69
#
_cell.length_a   1.000
_cell.length_b   1.000
_cell.length_c   1.000
_cell.angle_alpha   90.00
_cell.angle_beta   90.00
_cell.angle_gamma   90.00
#
_symmetry.space_group_name_H-M   'P 1'
#
loop_
_entity.id
_entity.type
_entity.pdbx_description
1 polymer ?
#
loop_
_entity_poly.entity_id
_entity_poly.type
_entity_poly.pdbx_seq_one_letter_code
_entity_poly.pdbx_strand_id
1 'polypeptide(L)'
;MITATQMLESMITQPVATRAETSDVANAVWDGTDAVMLSAESAVGKYPIEAVQTMDRIIREVERGGPIRSQAASEIARHDGDVNDVERFADATARAAFQLGENSPAEHVVVFTKTGGAVRRIAKYRPAPPLIAVADNELVARRLNLVWGVKSVVVPVEPNADTVFRKAGNVIIEAGLAPKDEYVLIVGSLPMTDLAGQTNLVHFRKLGS
;
A
#
# COMPACT_ATOMS: atom_id res chain seq x y z
N MET A 1 5.10 -8.45 2.12
CA MET A 1 5.32 -9.67 2.95
C MET A 1 4.00 -10.15 3.49
N ILE A 2 3.76 -11.48 3.56
CA ILE A 2 2.55 -12.05 4.20
C ILE A 2 3.02 -12.93 5.33
N THR A 3 2.63 -12.60 6.57
CA THR A 3 2.91 -13.44 7.73
C THR A 3 1.81 -14.48 7.88
N ALA A 4 2.20 -15.74 7.90
CA ALA A 4 1.29 -16.88 7.79
C ALA A 4 1.57 -17.91 8.86
N THR A 5 0.56 -18.75 9.14
CA THR A 5 0.55 -19.90 10.03
C THR A 5 0.62 -19.59 11.53
N GLN A 6 -0.17 -20.34 12.31
CA GLN A 6 -0.19 -20.31 13.77
C GLN A 6 -0.44 -18.90 14.39
N MET A 7 -1.18 -18.04 13.69
CA MET A 7 -1.43 -16.68 14.17
C MET A 7 -2.42 -16.65 15.33
N LEU A 8 -3.52 -17.39 15.22
CA LEU A 8 -4.57 -17.52 16.26
C LEU A 8 -4.98 -19.00 16.43
N GLU A 9 -4.03 -19.91 16.46
CA GLU A 9 -4.25 -21.36 16.37
C GLU A 9 -5.19 -21.89 17.44
N SER A 10 -5.13 -21.36 18.66
CA SER A 10 -6.05 -21.74 19.75
C SER A 10 -7.52 -21.50 19.37
N MET A 11 -7.79 -20.52 18.50
CA MET A 11 -9.15 -20.20 18.04
C MET A 11 -9.74 -21.22 17.06
N ILE A 12 -8.99 -22.25 16.66
CA ILE A 12 -9.57 -23.44 16.01
C ILE A 12 -10.63 -24.08 16.93
N THR A 13 -10.39 -24.11 18.23
CA THR A 13 -11.25 -24.81 19.22
C THR A 13 -11.76 -23.92 20.34
N GLN A 14 -11.15 -22.74 20.57
CA GLN A 14 -11.49 -21.79 21.61
C GLN A 14 -12.07 -20.49 21.02
N PRO A 15 -13.00 -19.82 21.70
CA PRO A 15 -13.60 -18.57 21.20
C PRO A 15 -12.72 -17.34 21.36
N VAL A 16 -11.58 -17.45 22.04
CA VAL A 16 -10.67 -16.33 22.38
C VAL A 16 -9.23 -16.76 22.17
N ALA A 17 -8.44 -15.89 21.57
CA ALA A 17 -7.01 -16.08 21.38
C ALA A 17 -6.24 -15.98 22.71
N THR A 18 -5.11 -16.65 22.79
CA THR A 18 -4.16 -16.50 23.89
C THR A 18 -3.44 -15.14 23.85
N ARG A 19 -2.81 -14.74 24.97
CA ARG A 19 -1.98 -13.51 24.99
C ARG A 19 -0.79 -13.60 24.07
N ALA A 20 -0.17 -14.76 23.95
CA ALA A 20 0.97 -14.98 23.05
C ALA A 20 0.57 -14.75 21.60
N GLU A 21 -0.50 -15.39 21.13
CA GLU A 21 -1.02 -15.22 19.77
C GLU A 21 -1.41 -13.77 19.48
N THR A 22 -2.07 -13.09 20.41
CA THR A 22 -2.39 -11.66 20.28
C THR A 22 -1.12 -10.82 20.09
N SER A 23 -0.05 -11.12 20.88
CA SER A 23 1.24 -10.45 20.76
C SER A 23 1.93 -10.76 19.45
N ASP A 24 1.85 -12.00 18.95
CA ASP A 24 2.47 -12.41 17.70
C ASP A 24 1.83 -11.71 16.50
N VAL A 25 0.51 -11.60 16.46
CA VAL A 25 -0.19 -10.79 15.44
C VAL A 25 0.23 -9.32 15.52
N ALA A 26 0.26 -8.74 16.72
CA ALA A 26 0.67 -7.35 16.92
C ALA A 26 2.11 -7.10 16.43
N ASN A 27 3.04 -7.99 16.78
CA ASN A 27 4.44 -7.92 16.37
C ASN A 27 4.57 -8.05 14.85
N ALA A 28 3.85 -8.97 14.21
CA ALA A 28 3.86 -9.10 12.75
C ALA A 28 3.46 -7.80 12.05
N VAL A 29 2.46 -7.09 12.58
CA VAL A 29 2.03 -5.78 12.05
C VAL A 29 3.12 -4.72 12.30
N TRP A 30 3.70 -4.66 13.50
CA TRP A 30 4.80 -3.73 13.82
C TRP A 30 6.05 -3.98 13.01
N ASP A 31 6.37 -5.24 12.71
CA ASP A 31 7.49 -5.64 11.86
C ASP A 31 7.27 -5.29 10.38
N GLY A 32 6.07 -4.78 10.04
CA GLY A 32 5.79 -4.25 8.71
C GLY A 32 5.29 -5.30 7.72
N THR A 33 4.58 -6.35 8.17
CA THR A 33 3.89 -7.25 7.24
C THR A 33 2.84 -6.50 6.42
N ASP A 34 2.64 -6.88 5.15
CA ASP A 34 1.58 -6.32 4.31
C ASP A 34 0.22 -6.96 4.59
N ALA A 35 0.23 -8.22 4.98
CA ALA A 35 -0.97 -8.98 5.32
C ALA A 35 -0.64 -10.08 6.34
N VAL A 36 -1.63 -10.50 7.10
CA VAL A 36 -1.59 -11.67 7.97
C VAL A 36 -2.57 -12.72 7.46
N MET A 37 -2.27 -13.98 7.65
CA MET A 37 -3.08 -15.08 7.12
C MET A 37 -3.62 -15.96 8.24
N LEU A 38 -4.90 -16.26 8.20
CA LEU A 38 -5.53 -17.36 8.95
C LEU A 38 -5.56 -18.61 8.09
N SER A 39 -5.44 -19.76 8.71
CA SER A 39 -5.45 -21.08 8.05
C SER A 39 -6.63 -21.92 8.57
N ALA A 40 -6.36 -22.89 9.45
CA ALA A 40 -7.37 -23.75 10.01
C ALA A 40 -8.39 -23.00 10.88
N GLU A 41 -8.00 -21.88 11.48
CA GLU A 41 -8.83 -21.02 12.32
C GLU A 41 -10.11 -20.58 11.57
N SER A 42 -9.97 -20.24 10.28
CA SER A 42 -11.10 -19.81 9.43
C SER A 42 -11.61 -20.92 8.50
N ALA A 43 -10.79 -21.94 8.18
CA ALA A 43 -11.16 -22.97 7.21
C ALA A 43 -11.94 -24.14 7.82
N VAL A 44 -11.58 -24.58 9.02
CA VAL A 44 -12.18 -25.74 9.71
C VAL A 44 -12.43 -25.51 11.21
N GLY A 45 -12.06 -24.35 11.73
CA GLY A 45 -12.24 -23.98 13.13
C GLY A 45 -13.71 -23.88 13.55
N LYS A 46 -13.95 -23.95 14.86
CA LYS A 46 -15.28 -23.78 15.44
C LYS A 46 -15.74 -22.32 15.51
N TYR A 47 -14.81 -21.38 15.42
CA TYR A 47 -15.03 -19.93 15.62
C TYR A 47 -14.42 -19.09 14.46
N PRO A 48 -14.78 -19.36 13.19
CA PRO A 48 -14.13 -18.74 12.03
C PRO A 48 -14.38 -17.23 11.96
N ILE A 49 -15.57 -16.77 12.31
CA ILE A 49 -15.93 -15.35 12.29
C ILE A 49 -15.19 -14.60 13.39
N GLU A 50 -15.19 -15.15 14.61
CA GLU A 50 -14.52 -14.59 15.77
C GLU A 50 -12.99 -14.50 15.55
N ALA A 51 -12.41 -15.48 14.87
CA ALA A 51 -10.98 -15.46 14.53
C ALA A 51 -10.65 -14.28 13.60
N VAL A 52 -11.44 -14.08 12.54
CA VAL A 52 -11.26 -12.92 11.63
C VAL A 52 -11.49 -11.60 12.37
N GLN A 53 -12.52 -11.48 13.18
CA GLN A 53 -12.81 -10.29 13.97
C GLN A 53 -11.73 -9.98 14.99
N THR A 54 -11.16 -11.01 15.62
CA THR A 54 -10.05 -10.86 16.58
C THR A 54 -8.80 -10.38 15.86
N MET A 55 -8.47 -10.95 14.70
CA MET A 55 -7.37 -10.51 13.86
C MET A 55 -7.52 -9.04 13.45
N ASP A 56 -8.67 -8.65 12.90
CA ASP A 56 -8.97 -7.27 12.50
C ASP A 56 -8.84 -6.29 13.68
N ARG A 57 -9.35 -6.65 14.84
CA ARG A 57 -9.28 -5.81 16.04
C ARG A 57 -7.84 -5.58 16.50
N ILE A 58 -7.00 -6.63 16.50
CA ILE A 58 -5.59 -6.50 16.89
C ILE A 58 -4.86 -5.58 15.90
N ILE A 59 -5.05 -5.80 14.60
CA ILE A 59 -4.43 -4.98 13.56
C ILE A 59 -4.80 -3.51 13.74
N ARG A 60 -6.09 -3.21 13.89
CA ARG A 60 -6.58 -1.82 14.07
C ARG A 60 -6.02 -1.17 15.33
N GLU A 61 -5.91 -1.89 16.43
CA GLU A 61 -5.33 -1.33 17.67
C GLU A 61 -3.85 -1.01 17.50
N VAL A 62 -3.09 -1.87 16.82
CA VAL A 62 -1.68 -1.62 16.53
C VAL A 62 -1.52 -0.39 15.62
N GLU A 63 -2.34 -0.31 14.57
CA GLU A 63 -2.29 0.81 13.62
C GLU A 63 -2.70 2.16 14.24
N ARG A 64 -3.62 2.16 15.23
CA ARG A 64 -3.99 3.37 15.99
C ARG A 64 -2.86 3.87 16.91
N GLY A 65 -1.96 3.00 17.32
CA GLY A 65 -0.83 3.34 18.19
C GLY A 65 0.21 4.28 17.58
N GLY A 66 0.03 4.67 16.33
CA GLY A 66 0.90 5.58 15.59
C GLY A 66 1.52 4.95 14.35
N PRO A 67 2.26 5.74 13.57
CA PRO A 67 2.83 5.24 12.33
C PRO A 67 3.75 4.05 12.60
N ILE A 68 3.41 2.91 12.01
CA ILE A 68 4.27 1.75 11.95
C ILE A 68 5.42 2.14 11.01
N ARG A 69 6.40 2.83 11.56
CA ARG A 69 7.62 3.14 10.83
C ARG A 69 8.40 1.85 10.72
N SER A 70 8.32 1.21 9.57
CA SER A 70 9.14 0.04 9.33
C SER A 70 10.61 0.44 9.57
N GLN A 71 11.36 -0.36 10.32
CA GLN A 71 12.81 -0.22 10.42
C GLN A 71 13.45 -0.20 9.03
N ALA A 72 12.80 -0.81 8.04
CA ALA A 72 13.12 -0.72 6.62
C ALA A 72 13.26 0.73 6.11
N ALA A 73 12.51 1.70 6.62
CA ALA A 73 12.68 3.11 6.20
C ALA A 73 14.04 3.68 6.61
N SER A 74 14.63 3.22 7.71
CA SER A 74 15.98 3.62 8.17
C SER A 74 17.09 2.78 7.55
N GLU A 75 16.84 1.52 7.20
CA GLU A 75 17.81 0.61 6.59
C GLU A 75 17.94 0.80 5.08
N ILE A 76 16.86 1.17 4.38
CA ILE A 76 16.86 1.45 2.94
C ILE A 76 17.80 2.63 2.57
N ALA A 77 18.12 3.50 3.53
CA ALA A 77 19.13 4.55 3.34
C ALA A 77 20.55 4.02 3.11
N ARG A 78 20.80 2.72 3.31
CA ARG A 78 22.14 2.09 3.30
C ARG A 78 22.32 1.01 2.24
N HIS A 79 21.44 0.92 1.22
CA HIS A 79 21.65 -0.03 0.13
C HIS A 79 22.75 0.49 -0.82
N ASP A 80 24.01 0.22 -0.44
CA ASP A 80 25.21 0.28 -1.30
C ASP A 80 25.39 -1.04 -2.10
N GLY A 81 24.29 -1.68 -2.49
CA GLY A 81 24.33 -2.82 -3.37
C GLY A 81 24.42 -2.41 -4.85
N ASP A 82 24.84 -3.34 -5.69
CA ASP A 82 24.99 -3.22 -7.16
C ASP A 82 23.60 -3.02 -7.86
N VAL A 83 22.92 -1.91 -7.53
CA VAL A 83 21.63 -1.52 -8.09
C VAL A 83 21.90 -0.59 -9.26
N ASN A 84 21.27 -0.84 -10.41
CA ASN A 84 21.45 0.04 -11.57
C ASN A 84 20.89 1.45 -11.33
N ASP A 85 21.38 2.43 -12.09
CA ASP A 85 21.04 3.84 -11.90
C ASP A 85 19.54 4.12 -12.02
N VAL A 86 18.81 3.37 -12.84
CA VAL A 86 17.35 3.51 -13.01
C VAL A 86 16.61 3.10 -11.73
N GLU A 87 17.01 2.01 -11.10
CA GLU A 87 16.42 1.56 -9.83
C GLU A 87 16.75 2.50 -8.68
N ARG A 88 18.00 3.00 -8.63
CA ARG A 88 18.43 4.02 -7.64
C ARG A 88 17.59 5.29 -7.78
N PHE A 89 17.35 5.74 -9.01
CA PHE A 89 16.51 6.91 -9.27
C PHE A 89 15.05 6.67 -8.88
N ALA A 90 14.49 5.51 -9.20
CA ALA A 90 13.13 5.13 -8.84
C ALA A 90 12.94 5.06 -7.30
N ASP A 91 13.93 4.55 -6.57
CA ASP A 91 13.91 4.52 -5.10
C ASP A 91 14.05 5.93 -4.51
N ALA A 92 14.90 6.78 -5.09
CA ALA A 92 15.03 8.19 -4.68
C ALA A 92 13.71 8.95 -4.89
N THR A 93 13.03 8.72 -6.03
CA THR A 93 11.72 9.33 -6.33
C THR A 93 10.64 8.83 -5.35
N ALA A 94 10.63 7.54 -5.02
CA ALA A 94 9.71 6.98 -4.04
C ALA A 94 9.92 7.58 -2.65
N ARG A 95 11.17 7.80 -2.24
CA ARG A 95 11.52 8.48 -0.98
C ARG A 95 11.07 9.95 -0.99
N ALA A 96 11.29 10.64 -2.10
CA ALA A 96 10.82 12.03 -2.26
C ALA A 96 9.28 12.11 -2.19
N ALA A 97 8.57 11.19 -2.85
CA ALA A 97 7.12 11.09 -2.79
C ALA A 97 6.61 10.84 -1.37
N PHE A 98 7.26 9.94 -0.61
CA PHE A 98 6.97 9.72 0.81
C PHE A 98 7.15 11.01 1.61
N GLN A 99 8.31 11.67 1.50
CA GLN A 99 8.60 12.92 2.24
C GLN A 99 7.61 14.03 1.90
N LEU A 100 7.22 14.15 0.64
CA LEU A 100 6.23 15.12 0.21
C LEU A 100 4.84 14.77 0.76
N GLY A 101 4.45 13.50 0.78
CA GLY A 101 3.20 13.05 1.38
C GLY A 101 3.11 13.39 2.87
N GLU A 102 4.20 13.18 3.63
CA GLU A 102 4.26 13.47 5.07
C GLU A 102 4.22 14.98 5.40
N ASN A 103 4.69 15.84 4.49
CA ASN A 103 4.93 17.26 4.76
C ASN A 103 4.08 18.22 3.89
N SER A 104 3.12 17.70 3.13
CA SER A 104 2.20 18.47 2.29
C SER A 104 0.75 18.28 2.73
N PRO A 105 -0.19 19.12 2.27
CA PRO A 105 -1.61 18.92 2.53
C PRO A 105 -2.24 17.83 1.62
N ALA A 106 -1.45 16.93 1.04
CA ALA A 106 -1.96 15.81 0.27
C ALA A 106 -2.56 14.75 1.20
N GLU A 107 -3.82 14.42 0.99
CA GLU A 107 -4.53 13.43 1.80
C GLU A 107 -4.44 12.02 1.22
N HIS A 108 -4.03 11.89 -0.06
CA HIS A 108 -3.73 10.62 -0.71
C HIS A 108 -2.51 10.75 -1.63
N VAL A 109 -1.83 9.62 -1.82
CA VAL A 109 -0.79 9.49 -2.86
C VAL A 109 -1.32 8.60 -3.98
N VAL A 110 -1.54 9.16 -5.15
CA VAL A 110 -2.03 8.47 -6.35
C VAL A 110 -0.83 8.01 -7.17
N VAL A 111 -0.64 6.71 -7.32
CA VAL A 111 0.55 6.13 -7.95
C VAL A 111 0.17 5.41 -9.23
N PHE A 112 0.60 5.96 -10.37
CA PHE A 112 0.45 5.29 -11.67
C PHE A 112 1.49 4.19 -11.83
N THR A 113 1.05 3.01 -12.21
CA THR A 113 1.94 1.85 -12.28
C THR A 113 1.51 0.82 -13.31
N LYS A 114 2.46 0.29 -14.06
CA LYS A 114 2.26 -0.79 -15.02
C LYS A 114 2.46 -2.18 -14.38
N THR A 115 3.43 -2.30 -13.47
CA THR A 115 3.82 -3.58 -12.86
C THR A 115 3.60 -3.65 -11.34
N GLY A 116 3.26 -2.51 -10.72
CA GLY A 116 3.14 -2.37 -9.27
C GLY A 116 4.45 -2.00 -8.56
N GLY A 117 5.56 -1.86 -9.29
CA GLY A 117 6.87 -1.58 -8.69
C GLY A 117 6.92 -0.26 -7.93
N ALA A 118 6.45 0.84 -8.53
CA ALA A 118 6.41 2.16 -7.89
C ALA A 118 5.57 2.15 -6.61
N VAL A 119 4.39 1.52 -6.65
CA VAL A 119 3.51 1.40 -5.50
C VAL A 119 4.20 0.67 -4.34
N ARG A 120 4.83 -0.48 -4.61
CA ARG A 120 5.54 -1.24 -3.58
C ARG A 120 6.73 -0.50 -3.00
N ARG A 121 7.46 0.28 -3.81
CA ARG A 121 8.56 1.12 -3.34
C ARG A 121 8.09 2.19 -2.37
N ILE A 122 6.97 2.86 -2.64
CA ILE A 122 6.41 3.89 -1.76
C ILE A 122 5.79 3.24 -0.52
N ALA A 123 5.04 2.15 -0.67
CA ALA A 123 4.39 1.44 0.44
C ALA A 123 5.37 0.94 1.51
N LYS A 124 6.63 0.63 1.13
CA LYS A 124 7.69 0.27 2.11
C LYS A 124 7.91 1.33 3.18
N TYR A 125 7.71 2.59 2.86
CA TYR A 125 7.89 3.70 3.80
C TYR A 125 6.69 3.91 4.72
N ARG A 126 5.57 3.22 4.49
CA ARG A 126 4.34 3.34 5.29
C ARG A 126 3.89 4.81 5.41
N PRO A 127 3.61 5.52 4.31
CA PRO A 127 3.21 6.91 4.36
C PRO A 127 1.88 7.08 5.11
N ALA A 128 1.74 8.20 5.83
CA ALA A 128 0.49 8.54 6.51
C ALA A 128 -0.67 8.75 5.52
N PRO A 129 -0.50 9.44 4.36
CA PRO A 129 -1.51 9.45 3.33
C PRO A 129 -1.63 8.08 2.66
N PRO A 130 -2.83 7.47 2.62
CA PRO A 130 -3.04 6.18 1.97
C PRO A 130 -2.73 6.22 0.47
N LEU A 131 -2.35 5.07 -0.07
CA LEU A 131 -1.96 4.92 -1.47
C LEU A 131 -3.15 4.50 -2.33
N ILE A 132 -3.37 5.21 -3.43
CA ILE A 132 -4.30 4.81 -4.49
C ILE A 132 -3.47 4.43 -5.72
N ALA A 133 -3.40 3.14 -6.02
CA ALA A 133 -2.72 2.62 -7.19
C ALA A 133 -3.62 2.73 -8.42
N VAL A 134 -3.12 3.38 -9.46
CA VAL A 134 -3.76 3.43 -10.78
C VAL A 134 -3.01 2.47 -11.70
N ALA A 135 -3.59 1.31 -11.94
CA ALA A 135 -3.03 0.27 -12.80
C ALA A 135 -3.66 0.28 -14.19
N ASP A 136 -2.93 -0.19 -15.19
CA ASP A 136 -3.44 -0.30 -16.56
C ASP A 136 -4.24 -1.58 -16.81
N ASN A 137 -4.18 -2.53 -15.86
CA ASN A 137 -4.88 -3.81 -15.97
C ASN A 137 -5.30 -4.39 -14.62
N GLU A 138 -6.32 -5.23 -14.68
CA GLU A 138 -6.95 -5.89 -13.53
C GLU A 138 -5.99 -6.78 -12.72
N LEU A 139 -5.09 -7.49 -13.39
CA LEU A 139 -4.19 -8.43 -12.71
C LEU A 139 -3.25 -7.70 -11.76
N VAL A 140 -2.69 -6.58 -12.22
CA VAL A 140 -1.82 -5.74 -11.39
C VAL A 140 -2.62 -5.10 -10.25
N ALA A 141 -3.79 -4.56 -10.54
CA ALA A 141 -4.67 -3.96 -9.54
C ALA A 141 -4.99 -4.95 -8.41
N ARG A 142 -5.43 -6.17 -8.75
CA ARG A 142 -5.75 -7.22 -7.76
C ARG A 142 -4.55 -7.61 -6.90
N ARG A 143 -3.36 -7.73 -7.49
CA ARG A 143 -2.12 -8.04 -6.74
C ARG A 143 -1.72 -6.93 -5.77
N LEU A 144 -2.00 -5.68 -6.12
CA LEU A 144 -1.66 -4.53 -5.29
C LEU A 144 -2.55 -4.40 -4.05
N ASN A 145 -3.77 -4.96 -4.07
CA ASN A 145 -4.63 -5.00 -2.89
C ASN A 145 -4.08 -5.88 -1.74
N LEU A 146 -3.02 -6.66 -1.99
CA LEU A 146 -2.28 -7.38 -0.95
C LEU A 146 -1.13 -6.55 -0.34
N VAL A 147 -0.90 -5.34 -0.82
CA VAL A 147 0.11 -4.43 -0.28
C VAL A 147 -0.54 -3.53 0.76
N TRP A 148 0.13 -3.37 1.90
CA TRP A 148 -0.40 -2.56 2.99
C TRP A 148 -0.72 -1.11 2.55
N GLY A 149 -1.86 -0.60 3.01
CA GLY A 149 -2.28 0.79 2.78
C GLY A 149 -2.62 1.13 1.32
N VAL A 150 -2.71 0.12 0.44
CA VAL A 150 -2.98 0.32 -0.99
C VAL A 150 -4.42 -0.06 -1.33
N LYS A 151 -5.12 0.86 -1.99
CA LYS A 151 -6.32 0.56 -2.77
C LYS A 151 -6.02 0.76 -4.24
N SER A 152 -6.67 0.01 -5.15
CA SER A 152 -6.33 0.08 -6.56
C SER A 152 -7.56 0.31 -7.44
N VAL A 153 -7.34 1.07 -8.52
CA VAL A 153 -8.29 1.25 -9.62
C VAL A 153 -7.62 0.90 -10.95
N VAL A 154 -8.43 0.56 -11.94
CA VAL A 154 -7.93 0.28 -13.29
C VAL A 154 -8.30 1.43 -14.21
N VAL A 155 -7.29 2.02 -14.83
CA VAL A 155 -7.45 3.08 -15.83
C VAL A 155 -6.50 2.78 -16.99
N PRO A 156 -7.01 2.55 -18.20
CA PRO A 156 -6.19 2.32 -19.36
C PRO A 156 -5.23 3.48 -19.62
N VAL A 157 -3.98 3.18 -19.96
CA VAL A 157 -2.98 4.17 -20.33
C VAL A 157 -3.31 4.77 -21.68
N GLU A 158 -3.20 6.09 -21.78
CA GLU A 158 -3.32 6.86 -23.01
C GLU A 158 -2.08 7.73 -23.23
N PRO A 159 -1.80 8.13 -24.49
CA PRO A 159 -0.60 8.93 -24.78
C PRO A 159 -0.56 10.29 -24.08
N ASN A 160 -1.74 10.89 -23.82
CA ASN A 160 -1.84 12.20 -23.18
C ASN A 160 -1.98 12.04 -21.65
N ALA A 161 -0.98 12.48 -20.91
CA ALA A 161 -0.92 12.39 -19.45
C ALA A 161 -2.07 13.13 -18.76
N ASP A 162 -2.45 14.32 -19.22
CA ASP A 162 -3.55 15.10 -18.61
C ASP A 162 -4.89 14.36 -18.74
N THR A 163 -5.09 13.68 -19.88
CA THR A 163 -6.28 12.85 -20.09
C THR A 163 -6.32 11.68 -19.12
N VAL A 164 -5.18 11.01 -18.93
CA VAL A 164 -5.07 9.90 -17.99
C VAL A 164 -5.29 10.37 -16.55
N PHE A 165 -4.68 11.48 -16.15
CA PHE A 165 -4.84 12.05 -14.80
C PHE A 165 -6.29 12.42 -14.51
N ARG A 166 -6.98 13.05 -15.48
CA ARG A 166 -8.39 13.39 -15.34
C ARG A 166 -9.28 12.15 -15.25
N LYS A 167 -9.06 11.16 -16.11
CA LYS A 167 -9.81 9.88 -16.07
C LYS A 167 -9.59 9.17 -14.74
N ALA A 168 -8.35 9.07 -14.29
CA ALA A 168 -8.03 8.47 -13.00
C ALA A 168 -8.72 9.21 -11.85
N GLY A 169 -8.71 10.55 -11.88
CA GLY A 169 -9.42 11.36 -10.88
C GLY A 169 -10.91 11.04 -10.82
N ASN A 170 -11.57 10.93 -11.98
CA ASN A 170 -13.00 10.58 -12.04
C ASN A 170 -13.25 9.19 -11.48
N VAL A 171 -12.48 8.18 -11.90
CA VAL A 171 -12.61 6.79 -11.41
C VAL A 171 -12.38 6.71 -9.89
N ILE A 172 -11.41 7.44 -9.36
CA ILE A 172 -11.12 7.48 -7.91
C ILE A 172 -12.30 8.08 -7.15
N ILE A 173 -12.87 9.18 -7.64
CA ILE A 173 -14.04 9.84 -7.04
C ILE A 173 -15.27 8.93 -7.11
N GLU A 174 -15.55 8.35 -8.27
CA GLU A 174 -16.69 7.43 -8.49
C GLU A 174 -16.58 6.17 -7.62
N ALA A 175 -15.37 5.67 -7.40
CA ALA A 175 -15.10 4.55 -6.50
C ALA A 175 -15.17 4.91 -5.01
N GLY A 176 -15.37 6.19 -4.66
CA GLY A 176 -15.43 6.66 -3.27
C GLY A 176 -14.09 6.52 -2.53
N LEU A 177 -12.97 6.51 -3.24
CA LEU A 177 -11.63 6.37 -2.64
C LEU A 177 -11.07 7.70 -2.15
N ALA A 178 -11.42 8.80 -2.81
CA ALA A 178 -11.11 10.16 -2.38
C ALA A 178 -12.20 11.12 -2.88
N PRO A 179 -12.54 12.18 -2.14
CA PRO A 179 -13.53 13.16 -2.57
C PRO A 179 -12.99 14.06 -3.68
N LYS A 180 -13.92 14.70 -4.41
CA LYS A 180 -13.57 15.74 -5.37
C LYS A 180 -12.94 16.94 -4.65
N ASP A 181 -12.04 17.64 -5.34
CA ASP A 181 -11.32 18.84 -4.86
C ASP A 181 -10.31 18.59 -3.73
N GLU A 182 -10.09 17.34 -3.35
CA GLU A 182 -9.03 16.95 -2.42
C GLU A 182 -7.65 17.12 -3.05
N TYR A 183 -6.66 17.53 -2.25
CA TYR A 183 -5.28 17.57 -2.69
C TYR A 183 -4.65 16.19 -2.67
N VAL A 184 -4.07 15.80 -3.79
CA VAL A 184 -3.37 14.52 -3.96
C VAL A 184 -1.96 14.72 -4.50
N LEU A 185 -1.09 13.82 -4.13
CA LEU A 185 0.25 13.71 -4.70
C LEU A 185 0.24 12.62 -5.78
N ILE A 186 0.44 13.01 -7.03
CA ILE A 186 0.52 12.08 -8.16
C ILE A 186 1.96 11.65 -8.34
N VAL A 187 2.20 10.35 -8.42
CA VAL A 187 3.50 9.74 -8.70
C VAL A 187 3.38 8.84 -9.92
N GLY A 188 4.32 8.95 -10.83
CA GLY A 188 4.28 8.18 -12.07
C GLY A 188 5.51 8.35 -12.94
N SER A 189 5.37 8.09 -14.22
CA SER A 189 6.42 8.32 -15.23
C SER A 189 5.90 9.13 -16.41
N LEU A 190 6.75 10.03 -16.91
CA LEU A 190 6.54 10.73 -18.15
C LEU A 190 7.74 10.50 -19.08
N PRO A 191 7.48 10.29 -20.40
CA PRO A 191 6.18 10.04 -21.02
C PRO A 191 5.52 8.77 -20.46
N MET A 192 4.19 8.67 -20.50
CA MET A 192 3.44 7.47 -20.09
C MET A 192 3.61 6.34 -21.12
N THR A 193 4.87 6.02 -21.43
CA THR A 193 5.26 5.02 -22.41
C THR A 193 5.41 3.63 -21.77
N ASP A 194 5.72 2.65 -22.62
CA ASP A 194 5.85 1.24 -22.25
C ASP A 194 7.05 0.88 -21.36
N LEU A 195 7.88 1.84 -21.00
CA LEU A 195 9.06 1.59 -20.17
C LEU A 195 8.68 1.38 -18.71
N ALA A 196 8.57 0.14 -18.30
CA ALA A 196 8.42 -0.22 -16.90
C ALA A 196 9.66 0.21 -16.10
N GLY A 197 9.45 0.76 -14.90
CA GLY A 197 10.52 1.02 -13.93
C GLY A 197 11.03 2.46 -13.85
N GLN A 198 10.61 3.36 -14.73
CA GLN A 198 11.04 4.77 -14.72
C GLN A 198 10.02 5.66 -14.00
N THR A 199 10.01 5.64 -12.66
CA THR A 199 9.23 6.63 -11.90
C THR A 199 10.03 7.93 -11.85
N ASN A 200 9.55 9.00 -12.54
CA ASN A 200 10.28 10.25 -12.71
C ASN A 200 9.40 11.50 -12.54
N LEU A 201 8.15 11.31 -12.11
CA LEU A 201 7.19 12.39 -11.89
C LEU A 201 6.66 12.34 -10.47
N VAL A 202 6.67 13.50 -9.81
CA VAL A 202 5.89 13.79 -8.61
C VAL A 202 5.16 15.11 -8.86
N HIS A 203 3.82 15.09 -8.78
CA HIS A 203 2.98 16.23 -9.10
C HIS A 203 1.89 16.42 -8.05
N PHE A 204 1.74 17.64 -7.57
CA PHE A 204 0.71 18.00 -6.57
C PHE A 204 -0.45 18.71 -7.27
N ARG A 205 -1.68 18.21 -7.07
CA ARG A 205 -2.88 18.82 -7.66
C ARG A 205 -4.15 18.50 -6.88
N LYS A 206 -5.24 19.20 -7.25
CA LYS A 206 -6.59 18.83 -6.80
C LYS A 206 -7.17 17.72 -7.67
N LEU A 207 -7.84 16.78 -7.03
CA LEU A 207 -8.53 15.69 -7.70
C LEU A 207 -9.78 16.24 -8.42
N GLY A 208 -9.95 15.88 -9.69
CA GLY A 208 -11.06 16.34 -10.50
C GLY A 208 -10.90 17.73 -11.14
N SER A 209 -9.71 18.36 -11.02
CA SER A 209 -9.35 19.61 -11.71
C SER A 209 -8.65 19.36 -13.02
#